data_cb00c3efdff7c9b5ffd89e3c455d8e9d
#
_entry.id   cb00c3efdff7c9b5ffd89e3c455d8e9d
#
_cell.length_a   1.000
_cell.length_b   1.000
_cell.length_c   1.000
_cell.angle_alpha   90.00
_cell.angle_beta   90.00
_cell.angle_gamma   90.00
#
_symmetry.space_group_name_H-M   'P 1'
#
loop_
_entity.id
_entity.type
_entity.pdbx_description
1 polymer ?
#
loop_
_entity_poly.entity_id
_entity_poly.type
_entity_poly.pdbx_seq_one_letter_code
_entity_poly.pdbx_strand_id
1 'polypeptide(L)'
;MQKTESEFLYHTSCDNCNSSDANSVYSDGHTYCFSCNTTTRGNDLNNPIATETSKEFIEGSITELSKRKINYNTVQKFNYQSGAWFGRPCQIANYYNKDKELVAQKLRYPDKTFQWLGDAREAGLFGQHLWRDKGKMLIITEGEIDAMSISAINQNKFPVVSIKSGAQGAKRDIQKELEWVEGFDSVYFCFDQDEQGKKGAIECAKLLTPNKAKICTLPLKDANEMVLAGKVKELTDCIWSSKAYRPDGIILGADIWNDIQKEDEYVTAKYPFECMNVKTHGLRKGELVTVTAGSGVGK
;
A
#
# COMPACT_ATOMS: atom_id res chain seq x y z
N MET A 1 -12.74 -24.31 -37.89
CA MET A 1 -11.37 -24.00 -37.44
C MET A 1 -11.21 -24.55 -36.04
N GLN A 2 -10.47 -25.63 -35.88
CA GLN A 2 -10.18 -26.19 -34.54
C GLN A 2 -9.24 -25.22 -33.81
N LYS A 3 -9.65 -24.78 -32.60
CA LYS A 3 -8.75 -24.13 -31.66
C LYS A 3 -7.79 -25.22 -31.18
N THR A 4 -6.54 -25.20 -31.62
CA THR A 4 -5.47 -25.94 -30.96
C THR A 4 -5.26 -25.25 -29.59
N GLU A 5 -5.60 -25.97 -28.52
CA GLU A 5 -5.24 -25.56 -27.17
C GLU A 5 -3.72 -25.64 -27.06
N SER A 6 -3.07 -24.53 -26.72
CA SER A 6 -1.62 -24.53 -26.52
C SER A 6 -1.31 -25.04 -25.11
N GLU A 7 -0.41 -26.01 -25.01
CA GLU A 7 -0.02 -26.64 -23.75
C GLU A 7 1.24 -25.98 -23.18
N PHE A 8 1.29 -25.82 -21.87
CA PHE A 8 2.48 -25.36 -21.16
C PHE A 8 3.59 -26.37 -21.26
N LEU A 9 4.84 -25.95 -21.56
CA LEU A 9 6.00 -26.80 -21.69
C LEU A 9 6.96 -26.67 -20.49
N TYR A 10 7.49 -25.47 -20.24
CA TYR A 10 8.44 -25.21 -19.16
C TYR A 10 8.56 -23.72 -18.83
N HIS A 11 9.22 -23.40 -17.71
CA HIS A 11 9.60 -22.05 -17.33
C HIS A 11 11.03 -21.72 -17.75
N THR A 12 11.29 -20.46 -18.11
CA THR A 12 12.61 -19.94 -18.44
C THR A 12 12.81 -18.52 -17.92
N SER A 13 14.00 -17.99 -18.05
CA SER A 13 14.28 -16.58 -17.77
C SER A 13 13.51 -15.65 -18.71
N CYS A 14 13.16 -14.47 -18.23
CA CYS A 14 12.53 -13.44 -19.03
C CYS A 14 13.55 -12.34 -19.38
N ASP A 15 13.81 -12.15 -20.66
CA ASP A 15 14.75 -11.14 -21.14
C ASP A 15 14.25 -9.70 -20.89
N ASN A 16 12.94 -9.52 -20.70
CA ASN A 16 12.35 -8.20 -20.50
C ASN A 16 12.42 -7.70 -19.04
N CYS A 17 12.35 -8.60 -18.05
CA CYS A 17 12.37 -8.22 -16.64
C CYS A 17 13.45 -8.90 -15.80
N ASN A 18 14.33 -9.70 -16.45
CA ASN A 18 15.42 -10.48 -15.83
C ASN A 18 14.95 -11.41 -14.70
N SER A 19 13.67 -11.79 -14.69
CA SER A 19 13.19 -12.88 -13.82
C SER A 19 13.82 -14.18 -14.25
N SER A 20 14.30 -15.00 -13.31
CA SER A 20 15.01 -16.25 -13.59
C SER A 20 14.11 -17.36 -14.13
N ASP A 21 12.80 -17.35 -13.79
CA ASP A 21 11.90 -18.49 -13.99
C ASP A 21 10.41 -18.10 -14.22
N ALA A 22 10.09 -16.82 -14.34
CA ALA A 22 8.70 -16.40 -14.48
C ALA A 22 8.15 -16.42 -15.91
N ASN A 23 8.95 -16.77 -16.91
CA ASN A 23 8.55 -16.81 -18.31
C ASN A 23 8.15 -18.24 -18.72
N SER A 24 6.85 -18.45 -18.93
CA SER A 24 6.29 -19.75 -19.35
C SER A 24 6.33 -19.89 -20.87
N VAL A 25 6.82 -21.02 -21.36
CA VAL A 25 6.88 -21.40 -22.77
C VAL A 25 5.78 -22.40 -23.08
N TYR A 26 5.07 -22.21 -24.19
CA TYR A 26 3.95 -23.03 -24.60
C TYR A 26 4.21 -23.76 -25.94
N SER A 27 3.43 -24.83 -26.22
CA SER A 27 3.63 -25.72 -27.36
C SER A 27 3.49 -25.08 -28.75
N ASP A 28 2.81 -23.95 -28.84
CA ASP A 28 2.70 -23.14 -30.06
C ASP A 28 3.84 -22.12 -30.19
N GLY A 29 4.81 -22.15 -29.27
CA GLY A 29 5.99 -21.30 -29.25
C GLY A 29 5.74 -19.92 -28.63
N HIS A 30 4.51 -19.57 -28.20
CA HIS A 30 4.33 -18.32 -27.48
C HIS A 30 4.90 -18.44 -26.07
N THR A 31 5.31 -17.29 -25.49
CA THR A 31 5.75 -17.23 -24.11
C THR A 31 4.94 -16.18 -23.34
N TYR A 32 4.76 -16.43 -22.05
CA TYR A 32 4.10 -15.47 -21.13
C TYR A 32 4.90 -15.36 -19.83
N CYS A 33 5.33 -14.15 -19.52
CA CYS A 33 6.03 -13.88 -18.26
C CYS A 33 5.06 -13.40 -17.17
N PHE A 34 4.92 -14.18 -16.10
CA PHE A 34 4.08 -13.84 -14.95
C PHE A 34 4.64 -12.71 -14.08
N SER A 35 5.92 -12.36 -14.22
CA SER A 35 6.54 -11.28 -13.47
C SER A 35 6.30 -9.91 -14.10
N CYS A 36 6.34 -9.79 -15.42
CA CYS A 36 6.17 -8.53 -16.13
C CYS A 36 4.97 -8.50 -17.09
N ASN A 37 4.19 -9.59 -17.15
CA ASN A 37 3.03 -9.78 -18.04
C ASN A 37 3.33 -9.60 -19.53
N THR A 38 4.58 -9.86 -19.95
CA THR A 38 4.97 -9.81 -21.36
C THR A 38 4.60 -11.11 -22.04
N THR A 39 3.95 -11.02 -23.22
CA THR A 39 3.65 -12.17 -24.08
C THR A 39 4.45 -12.05 -25.38
N THR A 40 5.13 -13.13 -25.81
CA THR A 40 5.77 -13.23 -27.12
C THR A 40 5.04 -14.25 -27.99
N ARG A 41 4.79 -13.98 -29.25
CA ARG A 41 4.11 -14.93 -30.17
C ARG A 41 5.10 -15.88 -30.81
N GLY A 42 4.70 -17.16 -30.95
CA GLY A 42 5.56 -18.32 -31.26
C GLY A 42 6.07 -18.47 -32.68
N ASN A 43 6.03 -17.51 -33.59
CA ASN A 43 6.51 -17.68 -34.95
C ASN A 43 7.65 -16.75 -35.41
N ASP A 44 8.27 -16.01 -34.49
CA ASP A 44 9.33 -15.05 -34.82
C ASP A 44 10.64 -15.36 -34.05
N LEU A 45 11.25 -16.51 -34.32
CA LEU A 45 12.57 -16.90 -33.79
C LEU A 45 13.72 -16.01 -34.29
N ASN A 46 13.49 -15.07 -35.21
CA ASN A 46 14.54 -14.26 -35.82
C ASN A 46 14.32 -12.75 -35.80
N ASN A 47 13.30 -12.26 -35.08
CA ASN A 47 13.15 -10.83 -34.86
C ASN A 47 12.48 -10.60 -33.49
N PRO A 48 13.16 -10.03 -32.49
CA PRO A 48 12.45 -9.47 -31.37
C PRO A 48 11.68 -8.28 -31.93
N ILE A 49 10.44 -8.53 -32.38
CA ILE A 49 9.49 -7.45 -32.50
C ILE A 49 9.31 -6.96 -31.09
N ALA A 50 10.06 -5.89 -30.75
CA ALA A 50 9.53 -4.96 -29.78
C ALA A 50 8.09 -4.76 -30.25
N THR A 51 7.13 -5.37 -29.58
CA THR A 51 5.75 -4.95 -29.68
C THR A 51 5.82 -3.48 -29.36
N GLU A 52 5.85 -2.61 -30.37
CA GLU A 52 5.32 -1.28 -30.24
C GLU A 52 3.93 -1.53 -29.67
N THR A 53 3.83 -1.48 -28.35
CA THR A 53 2.56 -1.30 -27.69
C THR A 53 2.02 -0.06 -28.35
N SER A 54 1.00 -0.23 -29.18
CA SER A 54 0.37 0.87 -29.87
C SER A 54 0.16 1.95 -28.81
N LYS A 55 0.85 3.10 -28.96
CA LYS A 55 0.71 4.26 -28.07
C LYS A 55 -0.65 4.94 -28.32
N GLU A 56 -1.64 4.19 -28.80
CA GLU A 56 -2.99 4.67 -28.94
C GLU A 56 -3.64 4.66 -27.56
N PHE A 57 -3.52 5.81 -26.92
CA PHE A 57 -4.35 6.12 -25.77
C PHE A 57 -5.78 6.35 -26.22
N ILE A 58 -6.71 5.94 -25.37
CA ILE A 58 -8.12 6.17 -25.62
C ILE A 58 -8.57 7.45 -24.91
N GLU A 59 -9.42 8.19 -25.57
CA GLU A 59 -10.09 9.34 -24.98
C GLU A 59 -11.48 8.92 -24.49
N GLY A 60 -11.75 9.28 -23.25
CA GLY A 60 -13.06 9.11 -22.62
C GLY A 60 -13.66 10.45 -22.23
N SER A 61 -14.83 10.42 -21.64
CA SER A 61 -15.48 11.59 -21.08
C SER A 61 -15.23 11.71 -19.58
N ILE A 62 -14.98 12.93 -19.11
CA ILE A 62 -14.92 13.23 -17.68
C ILE A 62 -16.36 13.33 -17.18
N THR A 63 -16.74 12.40 -16.31
CA THR A 63 -18.08 12.34 -15.74
C THR A 63 -18.00 12.07 -14.24
N GLU A 64 -18.92 12.65 -13.49
CA GLU A 64 -19.05 12.37 -12.07
C GLU A 64 -19.23 10.87 -11.80
N LEU A 65 -18.56 10.35 -10.77
CA LEU A 65 -18.72 8.97 -10.34
C LEU A 65 -19.77 8.89 -9.22
N SER A 66 -21.04 9.14 -9.54
CA SER A 66 -22.14 9.26 -8.57
C SER A 66 -22.29 8.01 -7.71
N LYS A 67 -22.09 6.80 -8.27
CA LYS A 67 -22.08 5.52 -7.51
C LYS A 67 -20.97 5.42 -6.49
N ARG A 68 -19.92 6.24 -6.62
CA ARG A 68 -18.77 6.31 -5.71
C ARG A 68 -18.77 7.58 -4.86
N LYS A 69 -19.75 8.45 -5.04
CA LYS A 69 -19.84 9.78 -4.40
C LYS A 69 -18.62 10.65 -4.65
N ILE A 70 -18.01 10.55 -5.84
CA ILE A 70 -16.87 11.37 -6.26
C ILE A 70 -17.37 12.41 -7.26
N ASN A 71 -17.25 13.67 -6.91
CA ASN A 71 -17.78 14.77 -7.70
C ASN A 71 -16.97 15.05 -8.97
N TYR A 72 -17.60 15.77 -9.92
CA TYR A 72 -17.00 16.13 -11.21
C TYR A 72 -15.63 16.84 -11.07
N ASN A 73 -15.49 17.79 -10.14
CA ASN A 73 -14.26 18.57 -9.97
C ASN A 73 -13.07 17.67 -9.59
N THR A 74 -13.29 16.64 -8.80
CA THR A 74 -12.24 15.68 -8.42
C THR A 74 -11.88 14.79 -9.61
N VAL A 75 -12.88 14.26 -10.32
CA VAL A 75 -12.67 13.43 -11.50
C VAL A 75 -11.90 14.21 -12.57
N GLN A 76 -12.28 15.48 -12.79
CA GLN A 76 -11.59 16.38 -13.71
C GLN A 76 -10.14 16.65 -13.29
N LYS A 77 -9.91 16.94 -12.01
CA LYS A 77 -8.55 17.19 -11.49
C LYS A 77 -7.61 16.02 -11.73
N PHE A 78 -8.08 14.79 -11.49
CA PHE A 78 -7.28 13.58 -11.68
C PHE A 78 -7.26 13.09 -13.14
N ASN A 79 -7.98 13.79 -14.05
CA ASN A 79 -8.17 13.37 -15.44
C ASN A 79 -8.60 11.89 -15.54
N TYR A 80 -9.53 11.50 -14.64
CA TYR A 80 -10.10 10.16 -14.63
C TYR A 80 -11.32 10.14 -15.56
N GLN A 81 -11.39 9.20 -16.48
CA GLN A 81 -12.35 9.23 -17.57
C GLN A 81 -13.22 7.97 -17.59
N SER A 82 -14.34 8.06 -18.25
CA SER A 82 -15.22 6.93 -18.59
C SER A 82 -15.30 6.81 -20.10
N GLY A 83 -15.09 5.61 -20.64
CA GLY A 83 -15.05 5.36 -22.05
C GLY A 83 -15.35 3.91 -22.40
N ALA A 84 -14.92 3.48 -23.57
CA ALA A 84 -15.01 2.09 -24.00
C ALA A 84 -13.74 1.68 -24.77
N TRP A 85 -13.30 0.46 -24.58
CA TRP A 85 -12.22 -0.17 -25.33
C TRP A 85 -12.75 -1.39 -26.07
N PHE A 86 -12.62 -1.41 -27.38
CA PHE A 86 -13.23 -2.43 -28.26
C PHE A 86 -14.72 -2.68 -27.95
N GLY A 87 -15.49 -1.60 -27.75
CA GLY A 87 -16.91 -1.67 -27.44
C GLY A 87 -17.25 -2.09 -26.00
N ARG A 88 -16.26 -2.39 -25.15
CA ARG A 88 -16.45 -2.76 -23.75
C ARG A 88 -16.32 -1.52 -22.87
N PRO A 89 -17.35 -1.13 -22.10
CA PRO A 89 -17.27 0.02 -21.22
C PRO A 89 -16.15 -0.13 -20.18
N CYS A 90 -15.40 0.94 -19.92
CA CYS A 90 -14.34 0.95 -18.93
C CYS A 90 -14.19 2.34 -18.29
N GLN A 91 -13.57 2.36 -17.12
CA GLN A 91 -13.02 3.55 -16.50
C GLN A 91 -11.54 3.64 -16.84
N ILE A 92 -11.04 4.84 -17.08
CA ILE A 92 -9.69 5.12 -17.58
C ILE A 92 -8.96 5.96 -16.56
N ALA A 93 -7.96 5.38 -15.90
CA ALA A 93 -7.03 6.11 -15.06
C ALA A 93 -5.80 6.49 -15.88
N ASN A 94 -5.55 7.78 -16.03
CA ASN A 94 -4.42 8.33 -16.75
C ASN A 94 -3.19 8.43 -15.85
N TYR A 95 -2.06 7.88 -16.30
CA TYR A 95 -0.80 7.85 -15.58
C TYR A 95 0.27 8.65 -16.33
N TYR A 96 1.00 9.45 -15.58
CA TYR A 96 1.97 10.41 -16.10
C TYR A 96 3.37 10.09 -15.57
N ASN A 97 4.39 10.46 -16.36
CA ASN A 97 5.79 10.42 -15.94
C ASN A 97 6.17 11.67 -15.13
N LYS A 98 7.46 11.78 -14.77
CA LYS A 98 8.03 12.94 -14.03
C LYS A 98 7.91 14.25 -14.82
N ASP A 99 7.92 14.19 -16.14
CA ASP A 99 7.78 15.34 -17.04
C ASP A 99 6.31 15.72 -17.29
N LYS A 100 5.38 15.04 -16.59
CA LYS A 100 3.92 15.21 -16.71
C LYS A 100 3.36 14.84 -18.09
N GLU A 101 4.03 13.97 -18.79
CA GLU A 101 3.56 13.39 -20.04
C GLU A 101 2.72 12.14 -19.75
N LEU A 102 1.63 11.96 -20.49
CA LEU A 102 0.81 10.75 -20.41
C LEU A 102 1.57 9.58 -21.02
N VAL A 103 1.90 8.59 -20.20
CA VAL A 103 2.72 7.44 -20.60
C VAL A 103 1.98 6.12 -20.50
N ALA A 104 0.92 6.06 -19.70
CA ALA A 104 0.12 4.86 -19.54
C ALA A 104 -1.32 5.18 -19.15
N GLN A 105 -2.22 4.27 -19.49
CA GLN A 105 -3.62 4.27 -19.05
C GLN A 105 -3.95 2.92 -18.43
N LYS A 106 -4.59 2.92 -17.28
CA LYS A 106 -5.13 1.72 -16.63
C LYS A 106 -6.64 1.68 -16.83
N LEU A 107 -7.11 0.73 -17.59
CA LEU A 107 -8.52 0.50 -17.87
C LEU A 107 -9.09 -0.41 -16.80
N ARG A 108 -10.17 0.01 -16.15
CA ARG A 108 -10.92 -0.77 -15.18
C ARG A 108 -12.27 -1.15 -15.76
N TYR A 109 -12.52 -2.43 -15.89
CA TYR A 109 -13.78 -2.96 -16.39
C TYR A 109 -14.81 -3.21 -15.27
N PRO A 110 -16.12 -3.33 -15.60
CA PRO A 110 -17.18 -3.57 -14.62
C PRO A 110 -17.00 -4.88 -13.80
N ASP A 111 -16.38 -5.88 -14.38
CA ASP A 111 -16.06 -7.17 -13.74
C ASP A 111 -14.83 -7.12 -12.84
N LYS A 112 -14.28 -5.91 -12.59
CA LYS A 112 -13.07 -5.64 -11.81
C LYS A 112 -11.78 -6.18 -12.44
N THR A 113 -11.77 -6.53 -13.72
CA THR A 113 -10.52 -6.80 -14.45
C THR A 113 -9.86 -5.49 -14.87
N PHE A 114 -8.54 -5.54 -15.07
CA PHE A 114 -7.74 -4.38 -15.44
C PHE A 114 -6.92 -4.68 -16.68
N GLN A 115 -6.69 -3.64 -17.48
CA GLN A 115 -5.80 -3.69 -18.63
C GLN A 115 -4.96 -2.41 -18.67
N TRP A 116 -3.71 -2.53 -19.06
CA TRP A 116 -2.82 -1.39 -19.28
C TRP A 116 -2.67 -1.09 -20.76
N LEU A 117 -2.65 0.19 -21.12
CA LEU A 117 -2.22 0.74 -22.40
C LEU A 117 -0.98 1.60 -22.15
N GLY A 118 -0.05 1.63 -23.10
CA GLY A 118 1.22 2.34 -22.95
C GLY A 118 2.20 1.65 -22.00
N ASP A 119 3.19 2.40 -21.50
CA ASP A 119 4.23 1.86 -20.63
C ASP A 119 4.02 2.21 -19.15
N ALA A 120 3.40 1.28 -18.41
CA ALA A 120 3.19 1.42 -16.97
C ALA A 120 4.50 1.49 -16.16
N ARG A 121 5.66 1.10 -16.76
CA ARG A 121 6.96 1.18 -16.08
C ARG A 121 7.46 2.61 -16.02
N GLU A 122 7.17 3.44 -17.03
CA GLU A 122 7.53 4.86 -17.02
C GLU A 122 6.63 5.69 -16.11
N ALA A 123 5.44 5.20 -15.81
CA ALA A 123 4.46 5.90 -15.00
C ALA A 123 4.90 6.08 -13.54
N GLY A 124 4.63 7.25 -12.97
CA GLY A 124 4.66 7.54 -11.55
C GLY A 124 3.43 6.98 -10.82
N LEU A 125 3.20 7.41 -9.58
CA LEU A 125 1.99 7.08 -8.83
C LEU A 125 0.77 7.80 -9.45
N PHE A 126 -0.43 7.20 -9.32
CA PHE A 126 -1.64 7.85 -9.82
C PHE A 126 -1.89 9.20 -9.13
N GLY A 127 -2.03 10.25 -9.90
CA GLY A 127 -2.22 11.60 -9.40
C GLY A 127 -0.95 12.33 -8.95
N GLN A 128 0.23 11.72 -9.01
CA GLN A 128 1.50 12.32 -8.59
C GLN A 128 1.80 13.63 -9.33
N HIS A 129 1.54 13.69 -10.64
CA HIS A 129 1.76 14.87 -11.51
C HIS A 129 1.00 16.12 -11.08
N LEU A 130 -0.02 15.98 -10.22
CA LEU A 130 -0.85 17.09 -9.72
C LEU A 130 -0.18 17.88 -8.59
N TRP A 131 0.86 17.34 -7.99
CA TRP A 131 1.44 17.85 -6.76
C TRP A 131 2.90 18.24 -6.93
N ARG A 132 3.39 19.06 -5.98
CA ARG A 132 4.80 19.43 -5.89
C ARG A 132 5.61 18.29 -5.29
N ASP A 133 6.93 18.34 -5.47
CA ASP A 133 7.86 17.31 -5.02
C ASP A 133 8.13 17.32 -3.51
N LYS A 134 7.50 18.23 -2.79
CA LYS A 134 7.66 18.38 -1.33
C LYS A 134 6.45 19.01 -0.67
N GLY A 135 6.26 18.72 0.61
CA GLY A 135 5.15 19.28 1.38
C GLY A 135 5.06 18.72 2.80
N LYS A 136 4.10 19.22 3.57
CA LYS A 136 3.90 18.77 4.95
C LYS A 136 3.33 17.36 5.05
N MET A 137 2.55 16.94 4.06
CA MET A 137 1.90 15.63 4.10
C MET A 137 1.62 15.09 2.71
N LEU A 138 1.63 13.76 2.63
CA LEU A 138 1.21 12.98 1.47
C LEU A 138 0.33 11.83 1.95
N ILE A 139 -0.79 11.59 1.28
CA ILE A 139 -1.62 10.41 1.51
C ILE A 139 -1.46 9.46 0.33
N ILE A 140 -1.18 8.20 0.60
CA ILE A 140 -1.02 7.15 -0.41
C ILE A 140 -2.07 6.08 -0.16
N THR A 141 -2.88 5.79 -1.17
CA THR A 141 -3.91 4.74 -1.15
C THR A 141 -3.52 3.55 -2.02
N GLU A 142 -4.25 2.47 -1.90
CA GLU A 142 -4.05 1.31 -2.75
C GLU A 142 -4.69 1.51 -4.13
N GLY A 143 -5.91 2.04 -4.19
CA GLY A 143 -6.69 2.22 -5.40
C GLY A 143 -6.90 3.68 -5.82
N GLU A 144 -7.10 3.89 -7.14
CA GLU A 144 -7.36 5.20 -7.72
C GLU A 144 -8.66 5.83 -7.19
N ILE A 145 -9.67 4.99 -6.97
CA ILE A 145 -10.97 5.41 -6.42
C ILE A 145 -10.82 5.94 -5.01
N ASP A 146 -9.99 5.29 -4.19
CA ASP A 146 -9.75 5.70 -2.82
C ASP A 146 -8.96 7.01 -2.75
N ALA A 147 -7.97 7.16 -3.64
CA ALA A 147 -7.25 8.44 -3.78
C ALA A 147 -8.20 9.59 -4.11
N MET A 148 -9.06 9.40 -5.10
CA MET A 148 -10.06 10.40 -5.48
C MET A 148 -11.09 10.63 -4.36
N SER A 149 -11.50 9.60 -3.63
CA SER A 149 -12.44 9.71 -2.51
C SER A 149 -11.86 10.58 -1.39
N ILE A 150 -10.62 10.32 -0.98
CA ILE A 150 -9.93 11.12 0.03
C ILE A 150 -9.69 12.55 -0.47
N SER A 151 -9.30 12.70 -1.74
CA SER A 151 -9.10 14.03 -2.33
C SER A 151 -10.39 14.84 -2.35
N ALA A 152 -11.53 14.22 -2.71
CA ALA A 152 -12.84 14.87 -2.77
C ALA A 152 -13.29 15.40 -1.40
N ILE A 153 -13.18 14.59 -0.33
CA ILE A 153 -13.56 15.03 1.02
C ILE A 153 -12.68 16.16 1.55
N ASN A 154 -11.43 16.23 1.09
CA ASN A 154 -10.47 17.28 1.41
C ASN A 154 -10.53 18.46 0.42
N GLN A 155 -11.58 18.56 -0.40
CA GLN A 155 -11.76 19.62 -1.41
C GLN A 155 -10.56 19.74 -2.35
N ASN A 156 -9.89 18.62 -2.65
CA ASN A 156 -8.71 18.53 -3.51
C ASN A 156 -7.52 19.42 -3.08
N LYS A 157 -7.37 19.71 -1.77
CA LYS A 157 -6.35 20.63 -1.26
C LYS A 157 -5.03 19.97 -0.87
N PHE A 158 -5.07 18.70 -0.49
CA PHE A 158 -3.90 17.96 0.00
C PHE A 158 -3.42 16.94 -1.01
N PRO A 159 -2.10 16.66 -1.05
CA PRO A 159 -1.54 15.60 -1.87
C PRO A 159 -2.12 14.22 -1.50
N VAL A 160 -2.79 13.63 -2.46
CA VAL A 160 -3.29 12.25 -2.41
C VAL A 160 -2.93 11.55 -3.71
N VAL A 161 -2.38 10.36 -3.61
CA VAL A 161 -1.97 9.52 -4.75
C VAL A 161 -2.37 8.07 -4.49
N SER A 162 -2.36 7.22 -5.52
CA SER A 162 -2.41 5.77 -5.31
C SER A 162 -1.26 5.04 -5.98
N ILE A 163 -0.96 3.85 -5.43
CA ILE A 163 -0.03 2.91 -6.08
C ILE A 163 -0.67 2.33 -7.35
N LYS A 164 0.18 1.74 -8.20
CA LYS A 164 -0.23 1.19 -9.51
C LYS A 164 -0.64 -0.27 -9.46
N SER A 165 0.10 -1.03 -8.65
CA SER A 165 0.18 -2.50 -8.74
C SER A 165 -0.59 -3.22 -7.63
N GLY A 166 -1.41 -2.50 -6.83
CA GLY A 166 -2.07 -3.06 -5.64
C GLY A 166 -1.09 -3.39 -4.52
N ALA A 167 -1.58 -3.90 -3.40
CA ALA A 167 -0.80 -4.11 -2.17
C ALA A 167 0.47 -4.94 -2.37
N GLN A 168 0.44 -5.99 -3.21
CA GLN A 168 1.60 -6.86 -3.46
C GLN A 168 2.74 -6.14 -4.19
N GLY A 169 2.42 -5.21 -5.09
CA GLY A 169 3.40 -4.41 -5.83
C GLY A 169 3.76 -3.08 -5.15
N ALA A 170 3.10 -2.73 -4.06
CA ALA A 170 3.19 -1.43 -3.40
C ALA A 170 4.63 -1.05 -3.05
N LYS A 171 5.40 -1.97 -2.46
CA LYS A 171 6.79 -1.73 -2.09
C LYS A 171 7.63 -1.30 -3.29
N ARG A 172 7.50 -1.97 -4.43
CA ARG A 172 8.23 -1.65 -5.66
C ARG A 172 7.81 -0.29 -6.22
N ASP A 173 6.51 0.00 -6.21
CA ASP A 173 5.99 1.28 -6.69
C ASP A 173 6.52 2.45 -5.85
N ILE A 174 6.54 2.30 -4.51
CA ILE A 174 7.08 3.30 -3.59
C ILE A 174 8.60 3.43 -3.71
N GLN A 175 9.35 2.31 -3.85
CA GLN A 175 10.81 2.35 -4.05
C GLN A 175 11.21 3.16 -5.29
N LYS A 176 10.44 3.03 -6.37
CA LYS A 176 10.69 3.77 -7.61
C LYS A 176 10.52 5.29 -7.42
N GLU A 177 9.55 5.68 -6.64
CA GLU A 177 9.21 7.08 -6.38
C GLU A 177 9.69 7.57 -4.99
N LEU A 178 10.66 6.85 -4.39
CA LEU A 178 11.08 7.06 -3.00
C LEU A 178 11.56 8.50 -2.75
N GLU A 179 12.35 9.05 -3.65
CA GLU A 179 12.86 10.42 -3.55
C GLU A 179 11.71 11.45 -3.46
N TRP A 180 10.70 11.29 -4.32
CA TRP A 180 9.52 12.15 -4.31
C TRP A 180 8.70 11.97 -3.04
N VAL A 181 8.48 10.73 -2.60
CA VAL A 181 7.74 10.41 -1.37
C VAL A 181 8.46 10.96 -0.14
N GLU A 182 9.79 10.87 -0.10
CA GLU A 182 10.64 11.41 0.96
C GLU A 182 10.65 12.95 1.02
N GLY A 183 10.22 13.63 -0.02
CA GLY A 183 10.04 15.09 -0.04
C GLY A 183 8.96 15.61 0.92
N PHE A 184 8.12 14.74 1.50
CA PHE A 184 7.05 15.11 2.43
C PHE A 184 7.46 14.87 3.88
N ASP A 185 7.01 15.74 4.80
CA ASP A 185 7.30 15.64 6.24
C ASP A 185 6.60 14.42 6.88
N SER A 186 5.40 14.08 6.41
CA SER A 186 4.62 12.93 6.87
C SER A 186 3.92 12.24 5.69
N VAL A 187 4.00 10.92 5.65
CA VAL A 187 3.39 10.07 4.61
C VAL A 187 2.39 9.12 5.26
N TYR A 188 1.15 9.20 4.83
CA TYR A 188 0.04 8.42 5.36
C TYR A 188 -0.32 7.29 4.39
N PHE A 189 -0.09 6.05 4.78
CA PHE A 189 -0.52 4.88 4.02
C PHE A 189 -1.93 4.50 4.41
N CYS A 190 -2.89 4.76 3.52
CA CYS A 190 -4.31 4.48 3.69
C CYS A 190 -4.72 3.35 2.72
N PHE A 191 -4.28 2.14 2.99
CA PHE A 191 -4.50 0.95 2.17
C PHE A 191 -5.74 0.18 2.65
N ASP A 192 -6.18 -0.77 1.85
CA ASP A 192 -7.28 -1.67 2.18
C ASP A 192 -7.04 -2.38 3.52
N GLN A 193 -8.10 -2.60 4.30
CA GLN A 193 -7.99 -3.17 5.64
C GLN A 193 -7.94 -4.71 5.67
N ASP A 194 -7.74 -5.34 4.52
CA ASP A 194 -7.44 -6.76 4.43
C ASP A 194 -5.96 -7.07 4.79
N GLU A 195 -5.61 -8.35 4.86
CA GLU A 195 -4.26 -8.78 5.26
C GLU A 195 -3.19 -8.29 4.27
N GLN A 196 -3.50 -8.27 2.97
CA GLN A 196 -2.55 -7.86 1.94
C GLN A 196 -2.30 -6.35 2.00
N GLY A 197 -3.35 -5.55 2.14
CA GLY A 197 -3.25 -4.09 2.28
C GLY A 197 -2.47 -3.70 3.54
N LYS A 198 -2.76 -4.32 4.69
CA LYS A 198 -2.02 -4.08 5.95
C LYS A 198 -0.54 -4.44 5.81
N LYS A 199 -0.23 -5.61 5.23
CA LYS A 199 1.15 -6.03 4.99
C LYS A 199 1.86 -5.07 4.02
N GLY A 200 1.20 -4.70 2.92
CA GLY A 200 1.72 -3.74 1.94
C GLY A 200 2.04 -2.38 2.57
N ALA A 201 1.15 -1.85 3.40
CA ALA A 201 1.37 -0.58 4.12
C ALA A 201 2.60 -0.66 5.04
N ILE A 202 2.78 -1.75 5.79
CA ILE A 202 3.94 -1.98 6.65
C ILE A 202 5.23 -2.05 5.83
N GLU A 203 5.24 -2.80 4.72
CA GLU A 203 6.42 -2.93 3.86
C GLU A 203 6.80 -1.59 3.20
N CYS A 204 5.83 -0.78 2.83
CA CYS A 204 6.08 0.58 2.34
C CYS A 204 6.60 1.51 3.45
N ALA A 205 6.02 1.42 4.65
CA ALA A 205 6.44 2.25 5.79
C ALA A 205 7.90 1.99 6.19
N LYS A 206 8.40 0.77 6.05
CA LYS A 206 9.80 0.39 6.31
C LYS A 206 10.81 1.04 5.35
N LEU A 207 10.37 1.53 4.19
CA LEU A 207 11.24 2.17 3.21
C LEU A 207 11.57 3.62 3.57
N LEU A 208 10.71 4.25 4.38
CA LEU A 208 10.81 5.67 4.68
C LEU A 208 11.70 5.96 5.89
N THR A 209 12.20 7.17 5.93
CA THR A 209 12.91 7.70 7.10
C THR A 209 12.07 7.51 8.37
N PRO A 210 12.67 7.08 9.49
CA PRO A 210 11.97 6.84 10.76
C PRO A 210 11.06 8.00 11.17
N ASN A 211 9.88 7.67 11.70
CA ASN A 211 8.80 8.59 12.13
C ASN A 211 8.06 9.33 11.00
N LYS A 212 8.45 9.19 9.75
CA LYS A 212 7.79 9.84 8.61
C LYS A 212 6.53 9.08 8.17
N ALA A 213 6.60 7.76 8.10
CA ALA A 213 5.47 6.91 7.72
C ALA A 213 4.42 6.82 8.82
N LYS A 214 3.15 6.92 8.44
CA LYS A 214 1.98 6.70 9.30
C LYS A 214 1.04 5.72 8.61
N ILE A 215 0.51 4.75 9.35
CA ILE A 215 -0.42 3.75 8.82
C ILE A 215 -1.82 4.07 9.32
N CYS A 216 -2.74 4.29 8.37
CA CYS A 216 -4.13 4.56 8.67
C CYS A 216 -4.88 3.24 8.89
N THR A 217 -5.59 3.15 10.01
CA THR A 217 -6.51 2.04 10.29
C THR A 217 -7.94 2.51 10.11
N LEU A 218 -8.68 1.91 9.20
CA LEU A 218 -10.05 2.26 8.90
C LEU A 218 -11.02 1.24 9.50
N PRO A 219 -12.21 1.64 9.94
CA PRO A 219 -13.24 0.72 10.44
C PRO A 219 -13.93 -0.08 9.34
N LEU A 220 -13.88 0.36 8.08
CA LEU A 220 -14.38 -0.35 6.91
C LEU A 220 -13.21 -0.76 6.00
N LYS A 221 -13.50 -1.49 4.93
CA LYS A 221 -12.49 -2.08 4.06
C LYS A 221 -11.55 -1.03 3.46
N ASP A 222 -12.09 0.02 2.88
CA ASP A 222 -11.35 1.05 2.15
C ASP A 222 -11.95 2.46 2.35
N ALA A 223 -11.27 3.48 1.85
CA ALA A 223 -11.69 4.86 2.01
C ALA A 223 -12.98 5.18 1.25
N ASN A 224 -13.22 4.58 0.08
CA ASN A 224 -14.45 4.79 -0.65
C ASN A 224 -15.66 4.18 0.07
N GLU A 225 -15.53 3.01 0.69
CA GLU A 225 -16.59 2.43 1.52
C GLU A 225 -16.95 3.34 2.69
N MET A 226 -15.97 3.98 3.33
CA MET A 226 -16.22 4.98 4.39
C MET A 226 -17.06 6.15 3.86
N VAL A 227 -16.74 6.67 2.67
CA VAL A 227 -17.50 7.76 2.03
C VAL A 227 -18.91 7.31 1.66
N LEU A 228 -19.07 6.10 1.12
CA LEU A 228 -20.38 5.54 0.77
C LEU A 228 -21.27 5.33 2.00
N ALA A 229 -20.68 4.91 3.11
CA ALA A 229 -21.37 4.74 4.40
C ALA A 229 -21.68 6.08 5.10
N GLY A 230 -21.27 7.24 4.53
CA GLY A 230 -21.48 8.56 5.16
C GLY A 230 -20.54 8.87 6.33
N LYS A 231 -19.49 8.05 6.53
CA LYS A 231 -18.53 8.17 7.63
C LYS A 231 -17.34 9.08 7.29
N VAL A 232 -17.60 10.20 6.62
CA VAL A 232 -16.56 11.13 6.15
C VAL A 232 -15.76 11.72 7.31
N LYS A 233 -16.41 12.11 8.40
CA LYS A 233 -15.72 12.64 9.58
C LYS A 233 -14.81 11.58 10.19
N GLU A 234 -15.33 10.37 10.37
CA GLU A 234 -14.56 9.25 10.94
C GLU A 234 -13.33 8.90 10.07
N LEU A 235 -13.49 8.90 8.73
CA LEU A 235 -12.36 8.73 7.79
C LEU A 235 -11.30 9.81 7.99
N THR A 236 -11.73 11.06 8.09
CA THR A 236 -10.82 12.20 8.32
C THR A 236 -10.10 12.05 9.65
N ASP A 237 -10.83 11.70 10.71
CA ASP A 237 -10.25 11.50 12.04
C ASP A 237 -9.24 10.33 12.05
N CYS A 238 -9.54 9.21 11.36
CA CYS A 238 -8.62 8.08 11.22
C CYS A 238 -7.31 8.49 10.54
N ILE A 239 -7.37 9.29 9.48
CA ILE A 239 -6.16 9.77 8.78
C ILE A 239 -5.33 10.66 9.70
N TRP A 240 -5.95 11.68 10.32
CA TRP A 240 -5.22 12.65 11.12
C TRP A 240 -4.71 12.11 12.46
N SER A 241 -5.40 11.13 13.05
CA SER A 241 -4.98 10.48 14.29
C SER A 241 -3.98 9.35 14.09
N SER A 242 -3.61 9.02 12.84
CA SER A 242 -2.67 7.95 12.54
C SER A 242 -1.32 8.18 13.19
N LYS A 243 -0.86 7.16 13.92
CA LYS A 243 0.44 7.20 14.60
C LYS A 243 1.58 6.87 13.64
N ALA A 244 2.76 7.43 13.91
CA ALA A 244 3.97 7.10 13.18
C ALA A 244 4.24 5.59 13.29
N TYR A 245 4.53 4.97 12.13
CA TYR A 245 4.95 3.57 12.09
C TYR A 245 6.31 3.44 12.77
N ARG A 246 6.41 2.46 13.63
CA ARG A 246 7.65 2.08 14.31
C ARG A 246 7.84 0.58 14.15
N PRO A 247 9.03 0.13 13.74
CA PRO A 247 9.36 -1.29 13.79
C PRO A 247 9.21 -1.83 15.21
N ASP A 248 8.82 -3.09 15.34
CA ASP A 248 8.71 -3.75 16.63
C ASP A 248 10.01 -3.63 17.43
N GLY A 249 9.89 -3.32 18.71
CA GLY A 249 11.03 -3.15 19.64
C GLY A 249 11.60 -1.73 19.71
N ILE A 250 11.14 -0.76 18.90
CA ILE A 250 11.54 0.64 19.06
C ILE A 250 10.50 1.38 19.89
N ILE A 251 10.88 1.75 21.12
CA ILE A 251 10.04 2.50 22.07
C ILE A 251 10.67 3.90 22.24
N LEU A 252 9.88 4.96 22.09
CA LEU A 252 10.37 6.32 22.36
C LEU A 252 10.38 6.61 23.86
N GLY A 253 11.31 7.49 24.29
CA GLY A 253 11.39 7.92 25.70
C GLY A 253 10.08 8.50 26.25
N ALA A 254 9.29 9.17 25.41
CA ALA A 254 7.95 9.68 25.81
C ALA A 254 6.95 8.55 26.13
N ASP A 255 7.00 7.43 25.40
CA ASP A 255 6.13 6.27 25.66
C ASP A 255 6.58 5.54 26.93
N ILE A 256 7.91 5.40 27.13
CA ILE A 256 8.51 4.84 28.35
C ILE A 256 8.13 5.69 29.57
N TRP A 257 8.12 7.02 29.43
CA TRP A 257 7.75 7.91 30.51
C TRP A 257 6.34 7.66 31.05
N ASN A 258 5.37 7.46 30.15
CA ASN A 258 4.00 7.11 30.52
C ASN A 258 3.88 5.74 31.20
N ASP A 259 4.73 4.79 30.82
CA ASP A 259 4.75 3.46 31.43
C ASP A 259 5.44 3.48 32.79
N ILE A 260 6.50 4.28 32.95
CA ILE A 260 7.17 4.48 34.26
C ILE A 260 6.23 5.20 35.26
N GLN A 261 5.36 6.08 34.81
CA GLN A 261 4.41 6.79 35.67
C GLN A 261 3.20 5.93 36.10
N LYS A 262 2.97 4.78 35.47
CA LYS A 262 1.97 3.85 35.97
C LYS A 262 2.51 3.23 37.26
N GLU A 263 1.87 3.54 38.38
CA GLU A 263 2.13 2.83 39.63
C GLU A 263 1.71 1.37 39.45
N ASP A 264 2.68 0.50 39.23
CA ASP A 264 2.41 -0.93 39.22
C ASP A 264 2.10 -1.36 40.67
N GLU A 265 0.90 -1.89 40.88
CA GLU A 265 0.57 -2.60 42.13
C GLU A 265 1.39 -3.91 42.19
N TYR A 266 2.63 -3.80 42.65
CA TYR A 266 3.57 -4.93 42.69
C TYR A 266 3.34 -5.90 43.87
N VAL A 267 2.35 -5.65 44.73
CA VAL A 267 2.17 -6.49 45.91
C VAL A 267 1.44 -7.76 45.58
N THR A 268 2.15 -8.87 45.62
CA THR A 268 1.56 -10.20 45.42
C THR A 268 1.43 -11.01 46.71
N ALA A 269 2.35 -10.88 47.67
CA ALA A 269 2.28 -11.50 48.96
C ALA A 269 3.15 -10.74 49.97
N LYS A 270 2.78 -10.81 51.27
CA LYS A 270 3.58 -10.29 52.35
C LYS A 270 4.33 -11.42 53.03
N TYR A 271 5.54 -11.13 53.52
CA TYR A 271 6.22 -12.00 54.48
C TYR A 271 5.47 -12.01 55.80
N PRO A 272 5.56 -13.11 56.56
CA PRO A 272 4.94 -13.17 57.89
C PRO A 272 5.63 -12.22 58.90
N PHE A 273 6.76 -11.65 58.56
CA PHE A 273 7.54 -10.73 59.40
C PHE A 273 7.46 -9.31 58.85
N GLU A 274 6.84 -8.40 59.61
CA GLU A 274 6.62 -7.02 59.17
C GLU A 274 7.93 -6.27 58.87
N CYS A 275 8.99 -6.53 59.67
CA CYS A 275 10.31 -5.93 59.41
C CYS A 275 10.90 -6.28 58.04
N MET A 276 10.55 -7.45 57.48
CA MET A 276 10.94 -7.83 56.14
C MET A 276 10.10 -7.05 55.10
N ASN A 277 8.81 -6.96 55.33
CA ASN A 277 7.92 -6.22 54.39
C ASN A 277 8.31 -4.75 54.26
N VAL A 278 8.69 -4.11 55.36
CA VAL A 278 9.15 -2.72 55.34
C VAL A 278 10.44 -2.56 54.53
N LYS A 279 11.35 -3.53 54.58
CA LYS A 279 12.65 -3.47 53.86
C LYS A 279 12.57 -3.92 52.39
N THR A 280 11.72 -4.90 52.08
CA THR A 280 11.67 -5.54 50.76
C THR A 280 10.43 -5.18 49.97
N HIS A 281 9.45 -4.52 50.58
CA HIS A 281 8.10 -4.24 50.02
C HIS A 281 7.31 -5.53 49.67
N GLY A 282 7.59 -6.65 50.34
CA GLY A 282 6.91 -7.93 50.12
C GLY A 282 7.54 -8.78 49.01
N LEU A 283 6.82 -9.82 48.60
CA LEU A 283 7.18 -10.74 47.50
C LEU A 283 6.52 -10.27 46.22
N ARG A 284 7.26 -10.19 45.11
CA ARG A 284 6.75 -9.76 43.81
C ARG A 284 6.86 -10.88 42.76
N LYS A 285 5.98 -10.87 41.78
CA LYS A 285 6.08 -11.81 40.66
C LYS A 285 7.36 -11.53 39.88
N GLY A 286 8.06 -12.59 39.45
CA GLY A 286 9.31 -12.49 38.70
C GLY A 286 10.57 -12.39 39.56
N GLU A 287 10.47 -12.28 40.90
CA GLU A 287 11.61 -12.28 41.80
C GLU A 287 11.95 -13.72 42.27
N LEU A 288 13.22 -14.02 42.33
CA LEU A 288 13.74 -15.24 42.95
C LEU A 288 14.13 -14.95 44.38
N VAL A 289 13.42 -15.54 45.34
CA VAL A 289 13.75 -15.46 46.77
C VAL A 289 14.41 -16.74 47.22
N THR A 290 15.66 -16.65 47.66
CA THR A 290 16.42 -17.80 48.19
C THR A 290 16.50 -17.70 49.70
N VAL A 291 16.00 -18.72 50.38
CA VAL A 291 16.13 -18.86 51.83
C VAL A 291 17.19 -19.90 52.16
N THR A 292 18.18 -19.48 52.92
CA THR A 292 19.28 -20.38 53.38
C THR A 292 19.30 -20.48 54.90
N ALA A 293 19.51 -21.67 55.40
CA ALA A 293 19.68 -21.91 56.83
C ALA A 293 20.57 -23.13 57.06
N GLY A 294 21.25 -23.16 58.17
CA GLY A 294 22.02 -24.33 58.60
C GLY A 294 21.11 -25.55 58.82
N SER A 295 21.72 -26.74 58.86
CA SER A 295 21.00 -27.98 59.14
C SER A 295 20.41 -27.93 60.54
N GLY A 296 19.12 -28.25 60.70
CA GLY A 296 18.42 -28.28 61.98
C GLY A 296 17.87 -26.95 62.51
N VAL A 297 17.99 -25.83 61.75
CA VAL A 297 17.59 -24.49 62.23
C VAL A 297 16.17 -24.11 61.76
N GLY A 298 15.34 -25.07 61.40
CA GLY A 298 13.95 -24.83 60.92
C GLY A 298 13.88 -23.97 59.66
N LYS A 299 13.49 -24.56 58.55
CA LYS A 299 13.29 -23.89 57.25
C LYS A 299 11.83 -23.65 56.99
#